data_5e2ee13db94cfcdb0577da23862b63ab
#
_entry.id   5e2ee13db94cfcdb0577da23862b63ab
#
_cell.length_a   1.000
_cell.length_b   1.000
_cell.length_c   1.000
_cell.angle_alpha   90.00
_cell.angle_beta   90.00
_cell.angle_gamma   90.00
#
_symmetry.space_group_name_H-M   'P 1'
#
loop_
_entity.id
_entity.type
_entity.pdbx_description
1 polymer ?
#
loop_
_entity_poly.entity_id
_entity_poly.type
_entity_poly.pdbx_seq_one_letter_code
_entity_poly.pdbx_strand_id
1 'polypeptide(L)'
;MMRFATSLVAVSAIASPALAQSQDPLAPLPTSAAPAQSQTAAPAPAAPTAQQPVQSRAVTAPKDWRGVFDGIQNGDWASAQAGIYSLPSGVLTPVALAELYTAKGSPVVSLQQIQALLAQAPDLPEAGQLARMAIARGAVTAPPITPVRAIVPIASAPRRYRAAPVAGEPLADQLRSQLDPLIKTDDAVNAEALLNQQGPYLSAEARAEAAQRVAWAYYFLGQDQDARRVADTWRSGATGEWAAAAAWVSGLASWRLNDCNSASMDFRTVAATTGQTELRAGALYWAARAEQACRRPQAVTPLLEAAAQSQESFYSLLARETLGTETRLADAPAVSTASVDAQPNVQRAVQLAAIGEPALAGDMLRYQARIGSPADQEALIAVAKRLNLAGAQYWLATNGQPGARVYPSEKYPHPAWSPAGGWKVDPALAYAHIIQESNFQPNAVSPADAVGLMQVTPITVRQHAASLNFDARAVDLSNPTVNLTFGQQNLEMLRSSPVTGGTLPKIMAAYNAGLAPVTRWAAIPCDGDPLLWMESIPYWETRYYVPAVMRNLWVYQGLANEQTPSLKALAQHRWPTAASSAQP
;
A
#
# COMPACT_ATOMS: atom_id res chain seq x y z
N MET A 1 -44.00 -23.53 27.75
CA MET A 1 -42.91 -23.41 28.75
C MET A 1 -41.75 -24.25 28.26
N MET A 2 -40.79 -23.64 27.64
CA MET A 2 -39.47 -24.28 27.32
C MET A 2 -38.46 -23.16 27.22
N ARG A 3 -37.55 -23.09 28.19
CA ARG A 3 -36.47 -22.09 28.30
C ARG A 3 -35.32 -22.52 27.42
N PHE A 4 -34.94 -21.72 26.44
CA PHE A 4 -33.67 -21.84 25.76
C PHE A 4 -32.63 -20.95 26.39
N ALA A 5 -31.55 -21.58 26.82
CA ALA A 5 -30.37 -20.92 27.38
C ALA A 5 -29.55 -20.30 26.22
N THR A 6 -29.32 -19.01 26.30
CA THR A 6 -28.46 -18.27 25.40
C THR A 6 -27.02 -18.34 25.90
N SER A 7 -26.17 -19.05 25.17
CA SER A 7 -24.71 -19.02 25.38
C SER A 7 -24.14 -17.76 24.75
N LEU A 8 -23.63 -16.87 25.60
CA LEU A 8 -22.82 -15.70 25.17
C LEU A 8 -21.47 -16.20 24.65
N VAL A 9 -21.24 -16.07 23.35
CA VAL A 9 -19.90 -16.17 22.76
C VAL A 9 -19.30 -14.77 22.74
N ALA A 10 -18.27 -14.53 23.53
CA ALA A 10 -17.49 -13.31 23.51
C ALA A 10 -16.73 -13.21 22.18
N VAL A 11 -17.14 -12.30 21.31
CA VAL A 11 -16.39 -11.93 20.11
C VAL A 11 -15.36 -10.89 20.51
N SER A 12 -14.10 -11.30 20.55
CA SER A 12 -12.95 -10.38 20.68
C SER A 12 -12.92 -9.46 19.46
N ALA A 13 -13.09 -8.16 19.70
CA ALA A 13 -12.93 -7.13 18.68
C ALA A 13 -11.46 -7.10 18.23
N ILE A 14 -11.20 -7.52 16.99
CA ILE A 14 -9.92 -7.31 16.34
C ILE A 14 -9.92 -5.88 15.82
N ALA A 15 -9.06 -5.04 16.40
CA ALA A 15 -8.80 -3.69 15.94
C ALA A 15 -8.25 -3.76 14.51
N SER A 16 -8.85 -3.01 13.58
CA SER A 16 -8.36 -2.87 12.22
C SER A 16 -6.99 -2.18 12.23
N PRO A 17 -5.99 -2.70 11.52
CA PRO A 17 -4.72 -2.00 11.37
C PRO A 17 -4.93 -0.74 10.51
N ALA A 18 -4.41 0.37 10.99
CA ALA A 18 -4.28 1.59 10.20
C ALA A 18 -3.39 1.30 8.98
N LEU A 19 -3.80 1.79 7.80
CA LEU A 19 -2.99 1.78 6.59
C LEU A 19 -1.57 2.23 6.92
N ALA A 20 -0.59 1.41 6.60
CA ALA A 20 0.80 1.82 6.54
C ALA A 20 0.91 2.94 5.49
N GLN A 21 0.96 4.18 5.93
CA GLN A 21 1.51 5.25 5.11
C GLN A 21 2.89 4.77 4.69
N SER A 22 3.21 4.84 3.41
CA SER A 22 4.54 4.56 2.88
C SER A 22 5.54 5.49 3.58
N GLN A 23 6.07 5.05 4.71
CA GLN A 23 7.18 5.75 5.36
C GLN A 23 8.41 5.48 4.50
N ASP A 24 9.15 6.53 4.20
CA ASP A 24 10.48 6.46 3.60
C ASP A 24 11.31 5.50 4.47
N PRO A 25 11.80 4.35 3.97
CA PRO A 25 12.60 3.42 4.74
C PRO A 25 13.90 4.02 5.29
N LEU A 26 14.21 5.26 4.92
CA LEU A 26 15.36 6.03 5.40
C LEU A 26 14.98 7.15 6.39
N ALA A 27 13.71 7.27 6.80
CA ALA A 27 13.32 8.23 7.83
C ALA A 27 13.72 7.73 9.24
N PRO A 28 14.26 8.61 10.12
CA PRO A 28 14.62 8.21 11.48
C PRO A 28 13.37 7.85 12.29
N LEU A 29 13.41 6.69 12.97
CA LEU A 29 12.36 6.23 13.86
C LEU A 29 12.13 7.20 15.03
N PRO A 30 10.91 7.46 15.47
CA PRO A 30 10.66 8.25 16.68
C PRO A 30 11.16 7.50 17.91
N THR A 31 11.95 8.18 18.75
CA THR A 31 12.44 7.66 20.02
C THR A 31 11.29 7.44 20.99
N SER A 32 11.02 6.18 21.31
CA SER A 32 10.10 5.76 22.35
C SER A 32 10.70 6.04 23.73
N ALA A 33 10.00 6.78 24.58
CA ALA A 33 10.34 6.97 25.98
C ALA A 33 10.18 5.66 26.76
N ALA A 34 11.21 5.28 27.51
CA ALA A 34 11.21 4.10 28.35
C ALA A 34 10.32 4.28 29.59
N PRO A 35 9.58 3.24 30.03
CA PRO A 35 8.89 3.27 31.31
C PRO A 35 9.85 3.02 32.49
N ALA A 36 9.63 3.72 33.60
CA ALA A 36 10.41 3.66 34.82
C ALA A 36 10.41 2.24 35.43
N GLN A 37 11.59 1.74 35.75
CA GLN A 37 11.77 0.46 36.44
C GLN A 37 11.60 0.61 37.94
N SER A 38 10.74 -0.24 38.53
CA SER A 38 10.63 -0.46 39.95
C SER A 38 11.82 -1.29 40.46
N GLN A 39 12.55 -0.77 41.43
CA GLN A 39 13.66 -1.49 42.07
C GLN A 39 13.10 -2.56 43.03
N THR A 40 13.46 -3.83 42.80
CA THR A 40 13.38 -4.88 43.79
C THR A 40 14.79 -5.37 44.13
N ALA A 41 15.03 -5.59 45.41
CA ALA A 41 16.31 -5.83 46.03
C ALA A 41 17.04 -7.09 45.53
N ALA A 42 18.37 -7.01 45.46
CA ALA A 42 19.26 -8.04 45.00
C ALA A 42 19.47 -9.15 46.06
N PRO A 43 19.58 -10.42 45.65
CA PRO A 43 20.18 -11.49 46.48
C PRO A 43 21.71 -11.55 46.29
N ALA A 44 22.38 -12.00 47.36
CA ALA A 44 23.83 -12.06 47.54
C ALA A 44 24.59 -12.90 46.47
N PRO A 45 25.90 -12.64 46.28
CA PRO A 45 26.68 -13.26 45.18
C PRO A 45 27.00 -14.73 45.43
N ALA A 46 26.67 -15.55 44.46
CA ALA A 46 27.14 -16.95 44.36
C ALA A 46 28.59 -17.00 43.83
N ALA A 47 29.36 -17.94 44.31
CA ALA A 47 30.77 -18.15 43.98
C ALA A 47 31.03 -18.39 42.49
N PRO A 48 32.21 -18.08 41.94
CA PRO A 48 32.51 -18.17 40.53
C PRO A 48 32.59 -19.64 40.07
N THR A 49 31.64 -20.03 39.22
CA THR A 49 31.73 -21.27 38.46
C THR A 49 32.79 -21.13 37.39
N ALA A 50 33.73 -22.06 37.33
CA ALA A 50 34.79 -22.09 36.32
C ALA A 50 34.20 -22.00 34.88
N GLN A 51 34.56 -20.95 34.17
CA GLN A 51 34.25 -20.80 32.75
C GLN A 51 34.93 -21.92 31.96
N GLN A 52 34.13 -22.78 31.32
CA GLN A 52 34.62 -23.67 30.28
C GLN A 52 35.24 -22.81 29.17
N PRO A 53 36.38 -23.21 28.58
CA PRO A 53 36.98 -22.46 27.49
C PRO A 53 35.98 -22.44 26.31
N VAL A 54 35.55 -21.22 25.92
CA VAL A 54 34.84 -21.00 24.67
C VAL A 54 35.73 -21.52 23.55
N GLN A 55 35.36 -22.65 22.96
CA GLN A 55 36.02 -23.14 21.75
C GLN A 55 35.92 -22.04 20.70
N SER A 56 37.05 -21.44 20.35
CA SER A 56 37.17 -20.51 19.25
C SER A 56 36.75 -21.24 17.96
N ARG A 57 35.54 -20.97 17.49
CA ARG A 57 35.08 -21.49 16.21
C ARG A 57 36.09 -21.00 15.17
N ALA A 58 36.72 -21.92 14.43
CA ALA A 58 37.67 -21.55 13.38
C ALA A 58 36.97 -20.61 12.39
N VAL A 59 37.49 -19.37 12.22
CA VAL A 59 36.96 -18.40 11.28
C VAL A 59 37.24 -18.91 9.88
N THR A 60 36.21 -19.22 9.12
CA THR A 60 36.31 -19.63 7.72
C THR A 60 35.88 -18.45 6.84
N ALA A 61 36.82 -17.91 6.05
CA ALA A 61 36.51 -16.86 5.13
C ALA A 61 35.57 -17.36 4.01
N PRO A 62 34.49 -16.65 3.70
CA PRO A 62 33.65 -16.93 2.55
C PRO A 62 34.44 -16.92 1.23
N LYS A 63 34.05 -17.78 0.29
CA LYS A 63 34.73 -17.94 -1.01
C LYS A 63 34.26 -16.94 -2.08
N ASP A 64 33.17 -16.26 -1.85
CA ASP A 64 32.54 -15.31 -2.76
C ASP A 64 31.83 -14.18 -2.00
N TRP A 65 31.41 -13.17 -2.74
CA TRP A 65 30.72 -12.00 -2.19
C TRP A 65 29.35 -12.34 -1.60
N ARG A 66 28.63 -13.33 -2.14
CA ARG A 66 27.36 -13.78 -1.55
C ARG A 66 27.56 -14.28 -0.14
N GLY A 67 28.53 -15.16 0.07
CA GLY A 67 28.86 -15.66 1.41
C GLY A 67 29.30 -14.55 2.38
N VAL A 68 29.91 -13.46 1.88
CA VAL A 68 30.23 -12.30 2.71
C VAL A 68 28.96 -11.60 3.20
N PHE A 69 27.99 -11.31 2.30
CA PHE A 69 26.73 -10.68 2.68
C PHE A 69 25.87 -11.61 3.56
N ASP A 70 25.82 -12.91 3.26
CA ASP A 70 25.16 -13.90 4.13
C ASP A 70 25.77 -13.88 5.55
N GLY A 71 27.10 -13.78 5.66
CA GLY A 71 27.79 -13.67 6.95
C GLY A 71 27.42 -12.39 7.71
N ILE A 72 27.31 -11.25 7.02
CA ILE A 72 26.86 -9.99 7.62
C ILE A 72 25.41 -10.11 8.11
N GLN A 73 24.50 -10.63 7.29
CA GLN A 73 23.09 -10.80 7.64
C GLN A 73 22.88 -11.73 8.84
N ASN A 74 23.70 -12.79 8.95
CA ASN A 74 23.64 -13.77 10.03
C ASN A 74 24.43 -13.37 11.29
N GLY A 75 25.12 -12.22 11.28
CA GLY A 75 25.95 -11.75 12.41
C GLY A 75 27.27 -12.49 12.59
N ASP A 76 27.72 -13.23 11.57
CA ASP A 76 29.05 -13.87 11.55
C ASP A 76 30.12 -12.86 11.08
N TRP A 77 30.33 -11.85 11.92
CA TRP A 77 31.19 -10.70 11.62
C TRP A 77 32.64 -11.09 11.29
N ALA A 78 33.17 -12.12 11.99
CA ALA A 78 34.54 -12.54 11.81
C ALA A 78 34.76 -13.20 10.45
N SER A 79 33.86 -14.09 10.03
CA SER A 79 33.92 -14.72 8.72
C SER A 79 33.66 -13.69 7.60
N ALA A 80 32.68 -12.81 7.76
CA ALA A 80 32.41 -11.74 6.80
C ALA A 80 33.62 -10.83 6.60
N GLN A 81 34.23 -10.38 7.69
CA GLN A 81 35.44 -9.54 7.64
C GLN A 81 36.63 -10.27 6.97
N ALA A 82 36.85 -11.52 7.32
CA ALA A 82 37.88 -12.35 6.68
C ALA A 82 37.63 -12.50 5.16
N GLY A 83 36.36 -12.68 4.76
CA GLY A 83 35.96 -12.73 3.36
C GLY A 83 36.23 -11.42 2.61
N ILE A 84 35.86 -10.26 3.19
CA ILE A 84 36.10 -8.94 2.59
C ILE A 84 37.59 -8.72 2.28
N TYR A 85 38.49 -9.16 3.19
CA TYR A 85 39.94 -8.97 3.01
C TYR A 85 40.61 -10.03 2.16
N SER A 86 40.00 -11.23 1.99
CA SER A 86 40.55 -12.29 1.17
C SER A 86 40.13 -12.25 -0.30
N LEU A 87 38.96 -11.66 -0.57
CA LEU A 87 38.45 -11.55 -1.94
C LEU A 87 39.12 -10.37 -2.69
N PRO A 88 39.21 -10.44 -4.03
CA PRO A 88 39.71 -9.32 -4.83
C PRO A 88 38.91 -8.04 -4.57
N SER A 89 39.60 -6.94 -4.29
CA SER A 89 38.95 -5.63 -4.12
C SER A 89 38.23 -5.22 -5.40
N GLY A 90 37.03 -4.67 -5.25
CA GLY A 90 36.19 -4.28 -6.39
C GLY A 90 35.01 -3.41 -5.96
N VAL A 91 34.01 -3.37 -6.82
CA VAL A 91 32.82 -2.55 -6.69
C VAL A 91 32.02 -2.88 -5.41
N LEU A 92 32.03 -4.14 -4.97
CA LEU A 92 31.30 -4.61 -3.79
C LEU A 92 32.05 -4.40 -2.47
N THR A 93 33.39 -4.20 -2.49
CA THR A 93 34.18 -3.99 -1.28
C THR A 93 33.65 -2.86 -0.38
N PRO A 94 33.44 -1.63 -0.90
CA PRO A 94 32.90 -0.55 -0.07
C PRO A 94 31.49 -0.79 0.42
N VAL A 95 30.64 -1.52 -0.34
CA VAL A 95 29.30 -1.88 0.09
C VAL A 95 29.35 -2.84 1.28
N ALA A 96 30.12 -3.94 1.17
CA ALA A 96 30.26 -4.90 2.25
C ALA A 96 30.87 -4.30 3.52
N LEU A 97 31.84 -3.37 3.39
CA LEU A 97 32.38 -2.62 4.52
C LEU A 97 31.32 -1.72 5.16
N ALA A 98 30.51 -1.02 4.36
CA ALA A 98 29.45 -0.16 4.87
C ALA A 98 28.40 -0.96 5.64
N GLU A 99 27.91 -2.06 5.04
CA GLU A 99 26.99 -2.98 5.69
C GLU A 99 27.55 -3.54 7.01
N LEU A 100 28.81 -4.04 6.99
CA LEU A 100 29.48 -4.55 8.19
C LEU A 100 29.61 -3.48 9.28
N TYR A 101 29.98 -2.24 8.90
CA TYR A 101 30.24 -1.16 9.85
C TYR A 101 28.97 -0.57 10.47
N THR A 102 27.85 -0.67 9.79
CA THR A 102 26.57 -0.07 10.22
C THR A 102 25.59 -1.12 10.77
N ALA A 103 25.87 -2.41 10.61
CA ALA A 103 25.02 -3.49 11.11
C ALA A 103 24.88 -3.43 12.64
N LYS A 104 23.68 -3.72 13.13
CA LYS A 104 23.40 -3.78 14.57
C LYS A 104 24.15 -4.94 15.23
N GLY A 105 24.97 -4.65 16.22
CA GLY A 105 25.75 -5.67 16.94
C GLY A 105 27.10 -5.98 16.30
N SER A 106 27.45 -5.33 15.19
CA SER A 106 28.78 -5.48 14.58
C SER A 106 29.90 -4.95 15.48
N PRO A 107 31.16 -5.42 15.27
CA PRO A 107 32.31 -4.93 16.01
C PRO A 107 32.49 -3.41 15.89
N VAL A 108 33.03 -2.80 16.94
CA VAL A 108 33.30 -1.37 16.97
C VAL A 108 34.36 -1.00 15.93
N VAL A 109 33.98 -0.08 15.01
CA VAL A 109 34.83 0.39 13.92
C VAL A 109 35.60 1.63 14.35
N SER A 110 36.87 1.73 13.98
CA SER A 110 37.73 2.89 14.30
C SER A 110 37.40 4.09 13.41
N LEU A 111 37.72 5.30 13.89
CA LEU A 111 37.62 6.54 13.11
C LEU A 111 38.39 6.45 11.78
N GLN A 112 39.61 5.90 11.79
CA GLN A 112 40.43 5.75 10.59
C GLN A 112 39.75 4.85 9.51
N GLN A 113 39.13 3.75 9.92
CA GLN A 113 38.41 2.86 9.00
C GLN A 113 37.21 3.54 8.37
N ILE A 114 36.41 4.29 9.16
CA ILE A 114 35.28 5.06 8.65
C ILE A 114 35.74 6.12 7.67
N GLN A 115 36.79 6.90 8.01
CA GLN A 115 37.33 7.93 7.13
C GLN A 115 37.86 7.34 5.82
N ALA A 116 38.59 6.21 5.87
CA ALA A 116 39.08 5.53 4.69
C ALA A 116 37.94 5.06 3.75
N LEU A 117 36.88 4.52 4.32
CA LEU A 117 35.71 4.09 3.54
C LEU A 117 35.00 5.29 2.88
N LEU A 118 34.76 6.36 3.64
CA LEU A 118 34.11 7.57 3.10
C LEU A 118 34.97 8.32 2.06
N ALA A 119 36.29 8.24 2.18
CA ALA A 119 37.22 8.81 1.16
C ALA A 119 37.14 8.02 -0.15
N GLN A 120 36.92 6.68 -0.09
CA GLN A 120 36.78 5.82 -1.25
C GLN A 120 35.39 5.87 -1.88
N ALA A 121 34.32 5.92 -1.05
CA ALA A 121 32.94 5.80 -1.48
C ALA A 121 32.01 6.78 -0.71
N PRO A 122 32.14 8.10 -0.96
CA PRO A 122 31.29 9.11 -0.30
C PRO A 122 29.83 9.09 -0.78
N ASP A 123 29.54 8.30 -1.78
CA ASP A 123 28.28 8.17 -2.50
C ASP A 123 27.46 6.92 -2.08
N LEU A 124 27.84 6.24 -1.00
CA LEU A 124 27.08 5.09 -0.47
C LEU A 124 25.81 5.54 0.25
N PRO A 125 24.76 4.72 0.27
CA PRO A 125 23.54 4.96 1.08
C PRO A 125 23.85 5.21 2.56
N GLU A 126 24.82 4.49 3.13
CA GLU A 126 25.26 4.55 4.53
C GLU A 126 26.18 5.76 4.82
N ALA A 127 26.61 6.51 3.81
CA ALA A 127 27.61 7.59 3.98
C ALA A 127 27.19 8.60 5.05
N GLY A 128 25.92 9.00 5.09
CA GLY A 128 25.40 9.90 6.12
C GLY A 128 25.46 9.32 7.54
N GLN A 129 25.21 8.02 7.70
CA GLN A 129 25.35 7.33 8.99
C GLN A 129 26.81 7.20 9.39
N LEU A 130 27.67 6.81 8.48
CA LEU A 130 29.12 6.71 8.70
C LEU A 130 29.75 8.06 9.08
N ALA A 131 29.32 9.15 8.44
CA ALA A 131 29.78 10.50 8.79
C ALA A 131 29.40 10.89 10.24
N ARG A 132 28.18 10.57 10.67
CA ARG A 132 27.79 10.76 12.08
C ARG A 132 28.60 9.88 13.04
N MET A 133 28.84 8.63 12.65
CA MET A 133 29.69 7.73 13.44
C MET A 133 31.14 8.26 13.56
N ALA A 134 31.70 8.86 12.50
CA ALA A 134 33.02 9.48 12.54
C ALA A 134 33.09 10.58 13.59
N ILE A 135 32.11 11.48 13.66
CA ILE A 135 31.98 12.51 14.70
C ILE A 135 31.94 11.88 16.10
N ALA A 136 31.10 10.85 16.28
CA ALA A 136 31.01 10.13 17.55
C ALA A 136 32.31 9.42 17.95
N ARG A 137 33.22 9.17 17.01
CA ARG A 137 34.56 8.60 17.21
C ARG A 137 35.66 9.67 17.34
N GLY A 138 35.30 10.95 17.44
CA GLY A 138 36.24 12.04 17.70
C GLY A 138 36.76 12.77 16.46
N ALA A 139 36.09 12.61 15.30
CA ALA A 139 36.41 13.47 14.15
C ALA A 139 36.08 14.94 14.47
N VAL A 140 37.00 15.85 14.18
CA VAL A 140 36.84 17.30 14.41
C VAL A 140 35.73 17.88 13.49
N THR A 141 35.66 17.36 12.26
CA THR A 141 34.65 17.73 11.27
C THR A 141 34.09 16.48 10.63
N ALA A 142 32.83 16.54 10.19
CA ALA A 142 32.23 15.43 9.46
C ALA A 142 32.99 15.20 8.15
N PRO A 143 33.37 13.93 7.83
CA PRO A 143 33.93 13.62 6.53
C PRO A 143 33.00 14.04 5.39
N PRO A 144 33.54 14.48 4.24
CA PRO A 144 32.72 14.88 3.10
C PRO A 144 31.98 13.67 2.52
N ILE A 145 30.71 13.87 2.20
CA ILE A 145 29.85 12.89 1.55
C ILE A 145 29.14 13.53 0.36
N THR A 146 28.66 12.71 -0.57
CA THR A 146 27.87 13.20 -1.71
C THR A 146 26.57 13.82 -1.20
N PRO A 147 26.24 15.07 -1.60
CA PRO A 147 25.02 15.74 -1.16
C PRO A 147 23.77 15.01 -1.62
N VAL A 148 22.83 14.81 -0.69
CA VAL A 148 21.53 14.18 -0.95
C VAL A 148 20.50 15.26 -1.24
N ARG A 149 19.72 15.08 -2.31
CA ARG A 149 18.62 15.96 -2.68
C ARG A 149 17.28 15.41 -2.20
N ALA A 150 16.32 16.30 -2.00
CA ALA A 150 14.98 15.94 -1.60
C ALA A 150 14.28 15.14 -2.69
N ILE A 151 13.57 14.08 -2.29
CA ILE A 151 12.69 13.30 -3.14
C ILE A 151 11.24 13.70 -2.83
N VAL A 152 10.45 13.81 -3.87
CA VAL A 152 9.00 14.09 -3.80
C VAL A 152 8.23 13.01 -4.55
N PRO A 153 6.96 12.75 -4.21
CA PRO A 153 6.07 11.99 -5.07
C PRO A 153 5.90 12.70 -6.41
N ILE A 154 6.22 12.03 -7.52
CA ILE A 154 6.16 12.62 -8.87
C ILE A 154 5.03 12.06 -9.72
N ALA A 155 4.62 10.83 -9.47
CA ALA A 155 3.59 10.17 -10.23
C ALA A 155 2.95 9.05 -9.41
N SER A 156 1.85 9.29 -8.76
CA SER A 156 1.05 8.23 -8.14
C SER A 156 -0.28 8.08 -8.87
N ALA A 157 -0.77 6.84 -9.00
CA ALA A 157 -2.11 6.62 -9.50
C ALA A 157 -3.13 7.29 -8.56
N PRO A 158 -4.18 7.95 -9.10
CA PRO A 158 -5.20 8.57 -8.27
C PRO A 158 -5.83 7.54 -7.32
N ARG A 159 -6.05 7.96 -6.08
CA ARG A 159 -6.73 7.16 -5.07
C ARG A 159 -7.57 8.07 -4.18
N ARG A 160 -8.60 7.51 -3.58
CA ARG A 160 -9.34 8.20 -2.53
C ARG A 160 -8.56 8.14 -1.22
N TYR A 161 -8.62 9.20 -0.47
CA TYR A 161 -8.12 9.23 0.90
C TYR A 161 -9.21 9.80 1.83
N ARG A 162 -9.17 9.39 3.08
CA ARG A 162 -10.04 9.94 4.10
C ARG A 162 -9.59 11.35 4.43
N ALA A 163 -10.50 12.31 4.43
CA ALA A 163 -10.20 13.66 4.87
C ALA A 163 -9.64 13.65 6.29
N ALA A 164 -8.62 14.46 6.54
CA ALA A 164 -8.09 14.62 7.89
C ALA A 164 -9.17 15.19 8.81
N PRO A 165 -9.25 14.74 10.07
CA PRO A 165 -10.15 15.35 11.05
C PRO A 165 -9.91 16.85 11.16
N VAL A 166 -10.97 17.62 11.34
CA VAL A 166 -10.86 19.06 11.58
C VAL A 166 -10.06 19.28 12.86
N ALA A 167 -8.97 20.04 12.76
CA ALA A 167 -8.02 20.26 13.85
C ALA A 167 -8.19 21.65 14.47
N GLY A 168 -7.76 21.81 15.74
CA GLY A 168 -7.78 23.09 16.44
C GLY A 168 -9.15 23.51 16.98
N GLU A 169 -10.12 22.60 17.00
CA GLU A 169 -11.48 22.83 17.49
C GLU A 169 -11.81 21.76 18.57
N PRO A 170 -11.58 22.03 19.87
CA PRO A 170 -11.75 21.05 20.95
C PRO A 170 -13.15 20.43 21.01
N LEU A 171 -14.20 21.20 20.68
CA LEU A 171 -15.57 20.68 20.66
C LEU A 171 -15.76 19.65 19.53
N ALA A 172 -15.11 19.84 18.38
CA ALA A 172 -15.13 18.85 17.29
C ALA A 172 -14.42 17.55 17.69
N ASP A 173 -13.27 17.64 18.38
CA ASP A 173 -12.56 16.48 18.92
C ASP A 173 -13.41 15.73 19.95
N GLN A 174 -14.08 16.46 20.84
CA GLN A 174 -14.99 15.90 21.83
C GLN A 174 -16.17 15.18 21.14
N LEU A 175 -16.86 15.84 20.22
CA LEU A 175 -17.97 15.25 19.49
C LEU A 175 -17.53 13.99 18.74
N ARG A 176 -16.38 14.02 18.05
CA ARG A 176 -15.83 12.86 17.34
C ARG A 176 -15.63 11.67 18.27
N SER A 177 -15.04 11.89 19.46
CA SER A 177 -14.83 10.84 20.46
C SER A 177 -16.13 10.24 21.01
N GLN A 178 -17.20 11.03 21.06
CA GLN A 178 -18.54 10.58 21.48
C GLN A 178 -19.29 9.88 20.34
N LEU A 179 -19.11 10.28 19.09
CA LEU A 179 -19.73 9.66 17.92
C LEU A 179 -19.14 8.27 17.62
N ASP A 180 -17.83 8.10 17.76
CA ASP A 180 -17.14 6.88 17.36
C ASP A 180 -17.71 5.59 17.99
N PRO A 181 -18.02 5.51 19.32
CA PRO A 181 -18.64 4.32 19.90
C PRO A 181 -20.07 4.09 19.39
N LEU A 182 -20.87 5.14 19.19
CA LEU A 182 -22.24 5.03 18.70
C LEU A 182 -22.27 4.51 17.26
N ILE A 183 -21.39 5.03 16.40
CA ILE A 183 -21.27 4.58 15.02
C ILE A 183 -20.80 3.11 14.96
N LYS A 184 -19.89 2.70 15.84
CA LYS A 184 -19.42 1.30 15.93
C LYS A 184 -20.51 0.31 16.37
N THR A 185 -21.52 0.79 17.08
CA THR A 185 -22.66 -0.02 17.55
C THR A 185 -23.91 0.21 16.71
N ASP A 186 -23.80 0.85 15.56
CA ASP A 186 -24.90 1.15 14.62
C ASP A 186 -26.01 2.01 15.25
N ASP A 187 -25.68 2.83 16.25
CA ASP A 187 -26.62 3.72 16.94
C ASP A 187 -26.65 5.11 16.30
N ALA A 188 -27.20 5.17 15.08
CA ALA A 188 -27.27 6.40 14.29
C ALA A 188 -28.18 7.47 14.94
N VAL A 189 -29.23 7.05 15.67
CA VAL A 189 -30.20 7.96 16.30
C VAL A 189 -29.55 8.77 17.43
N ASN A 190 -28.82 8.11 18.32
CA ASN A 190 -28.11 8.79 19.40
C ASN A 190 -26.91 9.58 18.87
N ALA A 191 -26.26 9.12 17.80
CA ALA A 191 -25.21 9.86 17.11
C ALA A 191 -25.77 11.18 16.52
N GLU A 192 -26.94 11.15 15.90
CA GLU A 192 -27.63 12.36 15.42
C GLU A 192 -28.05 13.29 16.57
N ALA A 193 -28.55 12.73 17.68
CA ALA A 193 -28.92 13.55 18.85
C ALA A 193 -27.71 14.35 19.37
N LEU A 194 -26.51 13.75 19.42
CA LEU A 194 -25.29 14.47 19.78
C LEU A 194 -24.93 15.55 18.76
N LEU A 195 -25.05 15.25 17.47
CA LEU A 195 -24.80 16.23 16.42
C LEU A 195 -25.79 17.41 16.50
N ASN A 196 -27.07 17.16 16.77
CA ASN A 196 -28.08 18.18 16.95
C ASN A 196 -27.80 19.08 18.17
N GLN A 197 -27.27 18.50 19.25
CA GLN A 197 -26.92 19.22 20.46
C GLN A 197 -25.68 20.10 20.31
N GLN A 198 -24.62 19.58 19.66
CA GLN A 198 -23.31 20.23 19.61
C GLN A 198 -23.03 20.95 18.29
N GLY A 199 -23.66 20.51 17.21
CA GLY A 199 -23.46 21.04 15.85
C GLY A 199 -23.60 22.55 15.70
N PRO A 200 -24.60 23.21 16.36
CA PRO A 200 -24.74 24.68 16.27
C PRO A 200 -23.50 25.48 16.74
N TYR A 201 -22.65 24.87 17.55
CA TYR A 201 -21.45 25.52 18.14
C TYR A 201 -20.17 25.19 17.37
N LEU A 202 -20.25 24.38 16.32
CA LEU A 202 -19.11 23.93 15.52
C LEU A 202 -18.92 24.83 14.29
N SER A 203 -17.68 24.86 13.77
CA SER A 203 -17.41 25.40 12.44
C SER A 203 -18.18 24.64 11.36
N ALA A 204 -18.35 25.24 10.18
CA ALA A 204 -19.04 24.58 9.08
C ALA A 204 -18.36 23.26 8.67
N GLU A 205 -17.03 23.22 8.64
CA GLU A 205 -16.24 22.04 8.31
C GLU A 205 -16.40 20.93 9.36
N ALA A 206 -16.36 21.26 10.65
CA ALA A 206 -16.54 20.29 11.72
C ALA A 206 -17.95 19.71 11.75
N ARG A 207 -18.96 20.54 11.43
CA ARG A 207 -20.34 20.05 11.22
C ARG A 207 -20.42 19.07 10.06
N ALA A 208 -19.79 19.38 8.94
CA ALA A 208 -19.77 18.51 7.77
C ALA A 208 -19.04 17.18 8.05
N GLU A 209 -17.95 17.20 8.84
CA GLU A 209 -17.26 15.98 9.30
C GLU A 209 -18.21 15.11 10.13
N ALA A 210 -18.86 15.69 11.14
CA ALA A 210 -19.79 14.96 11.99
C ALA A 210 -21.02 14.46 11.21
N ALA A 211 -21.56 15.28 10.31
CA ALA A 211 -22.67 14.92 9.43
C ALA A 211 -22.34 13.73 8.54
N GLN A 212 -21.16 13.73 7.92
CA GLN A 212 -20.71 12.62 7.09
C GLN A 212 -20.66 11.31 7.87
N ARG A 213 -20.17 11.33 9.11
CA ARG A 213 -20.07 10.13 9.96
C ARG A 213 -21.45 9.60 10.35
N VAL A 214 -22.35 10.48 10.79
CA VAL A 214 -23.72 10.12 11.17
C VAL A 214 -24.54 9.67 9.96
N ALA A 215 -24.42 10.37 8.82
CA ALA A 215 -25.11 10.02 7.59
C ALA A 215 -24.66 8.62 7.08
N TRP A 216 -23.36 8.27 7.17
CA TRP A 216 -22.89 6.92 6.85
C TRP A 216 -23.50 5.86 7.77
N ALA A 217 -23.67 6.14 9.07
CA ALA A 217 -24.32 5.20 9.99
C ALA A 217 -25.76 4.91 9.53
N TYR A 218 -26.54 5.94 9.23
CA TYR A 218 -27.88 5.75 8.66
C TYR A 218 -27.88 5.02 7.33
N TYR A 219 -26.95 5.37 6.43
CA TYR A 219 -26.86 4.75 5.12
C TYR A 219 -26.60 3.24 5.18
N PHE A 220 -25.70 2.79 6.10
CA PHE A 220 -25.41 1.37 6.28
C PHE A 220 -26.58 0.61 6.90
N LEU A 221 -27.44 1.29 7.66
CA LEU A 221 -28.68 0.73 8.19
C LEU A 221 -29.82 0.71 7.16
N GLY A 222 -29.60 1.21 5.94
CA GLY A 222 -30.64 1.32 4.92
C GLY A 222 -31.63 2.46 5.17
N GLN A 223 -31.34 3.37 6.08
CA GLN A 223 -32.16 4.55 6.41
C GLN A 223 -31.77 5.74 5.53
N ASP A 224 -32.00 5.59 4.22
CA ASP A 224 -31.49 6.51 3.21
C ASP A 224 -32.08 7.92 3.31
N GLN A 225 -33.34 8.06 3.73
CA GLN A 225 -33.98 9.37 3.93
C GLN A 225 -33.27 10.13 5.06
N ASP A 226 -32.94 9.47 6.16
CA ASP A 226 -32.23 10.08 7.28
C ASP A 226 -30.77 10.36 6.94
N ALA A 227 -30.11 9.44 6.23
CA ALA A 227 -28.75 9.67 5.72
C ALA A 227 -28.65 10.94 4.88
N ARG A 228 -29.56 11.11 3.91
CA ARG A 228 -29.63 12.31 3.08
C ARG A 228 -29.93 13.55 3.90
N ARG A 229 -30.98 13.51 4.72
CA ARG A 229 -31.41 14.64 5.56
C ARG A 229 -30.27 15.15 6.46
N VAL A 230 -29.59 14.27 7.16
CA VAL A 230 -28.47 14.65 8.04
C VAL A 230 -27.32 15.23 7.25
N ALA A 231 -26.92 14.57 6.16
CA ALA A 231 -25.84 15.07 5.30
C ALA A 231 -26.15 16.47 4.78
N ASP A 232 -27.35 16.71 4.23
CA ASP A 232 -27.72 17.99 3.62
C ASP A 232 -27.88 19.10 4.64
N THR A 233 -28.48 18.81 5.81
CA THR A 233 -28.69 19.81 6.87
C THR A 233 -27.37 20.36 7.37
N TRP A 234 -26.43 19.49 7.69
CA TRP A 234 -25.24 19.87 8.44
C TRP A 234 -24.01 20.20 7.57
N ARG A 235 -24.01 19.85 6.26
CA ARG A 235 -22.98 20.30 5.31
C ARG A 235 -23.17 21.75 4.83
N SER A 236 -24.29 22.37 5.16
CA SER A 236 -24.61 23.74 4.71
C SER A 236 -23.54 24.74 5.16
N GLY A 237 -23.02 25.53 4.23
CA GLY A 237 -21.96 26.50 4.46
C GLY A 237 -20.55 25.94 4.57
N ALA A 238 -20.38 24.61 4.53
CA ALA A 238 -19.06 23.99 4.51
C ALA A 238 -18.48 23.93 3.08
N THR A 239 -17.17 23.90 3.01
CA THR A 239 -16.38 23.73 1.78
C THR A 239 -15.38 22.59 1.95
N GLY A 240 -14.60 22.27 0.91
CA GLY A 240 -13.52 21.27 1.00
C GLY A 240 -13.99 19.82 1.14
N GLU A 241 -13.09 18.99 1.65
CA GLU A 241 -13.24 17.52 1.54
C GLU A 241 -14.36 16.95 2.41
N TRP A 242 -14.65 17.53 3.58
CA TRP A 242 -15.76 17.05 4.43
C TRP A 242 -17.13 17.39 3.86
N ALA A 243 -17.26 18.59 3.23
CA ALA A 243 -18.48 18.94 2.51
C ALA A 243 -18.70 18.00 1.32
N ALA A 244 -17.65 17.71 0.55
CA ALA A 244 -17.69 16.73 -0.54
C ALA A 244 -18.04 15.32 -0.05
N ALA A 245 -17.45 14.88 1.07
CA ALA A 245 -17.72 13.57 1.63
C ALA A 245 -19.16 13.42 2.16
N ALA A 246 -19.74 14.48 2.76
CA ALA A 246 -21.14 14.47 3.17
C ALA A 246 -22.08 14.47 1.95
N ALA A 247 -21.80 15.29 0.92
CA ALA A 247 -22.57 15.30 -0.33
C ALA A 247 -22.49 13.95 -1.07
N TRP A 248 -21.36 13.22 -0.97
CA TRP A 248 -21.24 11.87 -1.52
C TRP A 248 -22.24 10.90 -0.90
N VAL A 249 -22.37 10.92 0.44
CA VAL A 249 -23.35 10.08 1.16
C VAL A 249 -24.78 10.46 0.75
N SER A 250 -25.10 11.77 0.70
CA SER A 250 -26.40 12.25 0.24
C SER A 250 -26.72 11.78 -1.18
N GLY A 251 -25.74 11.85 -2.09
CA GLY A 251 -25.89 11.40 -3.46
C GLY A 251 -26.17 9.89 -3.58
N LEU A 252 -25.45 9.06 -2.82
CA LEU A 252 -25.68 7.61 -2.77
C LEU A 252 -27.04 7.27 -2.15
N ALA A 253 -27.45 7.96 -1.08
CA ALA A 253 -28.75 7.81 -0.46
C ALA A 253 -29.89 8.22 -1.43
N SER A 254 -29.74 9.36 -2.10
CA SER A 254 -30.68 9.82 -3.14
C SER A 254 -30.78 8.83 -4.29
N TRP A 255 -29.67 8.22 -4.71
CA TRP A 255 -29.67 7.17 -5.73
C TRP A 255 -30.49 5.94 -5.30
N ARG A 256 -30.29 5.43 -4.06
CA ARG A 256 -31.08 4.29 -3.53
C ARG A 256 -32.56 4.64 -3.36
N LEU A 257 -32.89 5.90 -3.09
CA LEU A 257 -34.27 6.40 -3.05
C LEU A 257 -34.90 6.62 -4.43
N ASN A 258 -34.17 6.31 -5.51
CA ASN A 258 -34.57 6.58 -6.89
C ASN A 258 -34.84 8.08 -7.18
N ASP A 259 -34.29 8.97 -6.38
CA ASP A 259 -34.32 10.43 -6.62
C ASP A 259 -33.11 10.86 -7.46
N CYS A 260 -33.22 10.63 -8.76
CA CYS A 260 -32.17 10.94 -9.71
C CYS A 260 -31.82 12.44 -9.78
N ASN A 261 -32.77 13.33 -9.45
CA ASN A 261 -32.52 14.77 -9.46
C ASN A 261 -31.58 15.16 -8.31
N SER A 262 -31.91 14.79 -7.09
CA SER A 262 -31.07 15.03 -5.92
C SER A 262 -29.73 14.31 -6.06
N ALA A 263 -29.69 13.07 -6.52
CA ALA A 263 -28.46 12.34 -6.75
C ALA A 263 -27.52 13.06 -7.73
N SER A 264 -28.04 13.53 -8.88
CA SER A 264 -27.24 14.32 -9.84
C SER A 264 -26.69 15.61 -9.24
N MET A 265 -27.52 16.34 -8.49
CA MET A 265 -27.12 17.59 -7.84
C MET A 265 -26.01 17.35 -6.81
N ASP A 266 -26.17 16.35 -5.96
CA ASP A 266 -25.19 16.02 -4.92
C ASP A 266 -23.85 15.57 -5.51
N PHE A 267 -23.86 14.68 -6.50
CA PHE A 267 -22.63 14.23 -7.16
C PHE A 267 -21.92 15.37 -7.90
N ARG A 268 -22.65 16.29 -8.53
CA ARG A 268 -22.05 17.50 -9.12
C ARG A 268 -21.44 18.41 -8.05
N THR A 269 -22.08 18.52 -6.88
CA THR A 269 -21.53 19.25 -5.73
C THR A 269 -20.21 18.62 -5.27
N VAL A 270 -20.15 17.28 -5.15
CA VAL A 270 -18.90 16.59 -4.85
C VAL A 270 -17.82 16.93 -5.87
N ALA A 271 -18.13 16.82 -7.17
CA ALA A 271 -17.16 17.07 -8.23
C ALA A 271 -16.62 18.51 -8.23
N ALA A 272 -17.45 19.48 -7.86
CA ALA A 272 -17.06 20.88 -7.75
C ALA A 272 -16.24 21.21 -6.49
N THR A 273 -16.40 20.41 -5.42
CA THR A 273 -15.87 20.74 -4.09
C THR A 273 -14.57 19.99 -3.78
N THR A 274 -14.45 18.72 -4.21
CA THR A 274 -13.29 17.88 -3.85
C THR A 274 -12.03 18.23 -4.63
N GLY A 275 -10.88 18.21 -3.96
CA GLY A 275 -9.54 18.24 -4.56
C GLY A 275 -9.05 16.86 -5.04
N GLN A 276 -9.72 15.76 -4.66
CA GLN A 276 -9.29 14.41 -4.98
C GLN A 276 -9.70 14.01 -6.40
N THR A 277 -8.74 13.72 -7.26
CA THR A 277 -8.99 13.32 -8.66
C THR A 277 -9.90 12.10 -8.76
N GLU A 278 -9.68 11.07 -7.93
CA GLU A 278 -10.47 9.83 -7.95
C GLU A 278 -11.93 10.06 -7.50
N LEU A 279 -12.13 10.85 -6.45
CA LEU A 279 -13.48 11.17 -5.98
C LEU A 279 -14.24 12.05 -6.99
N ARG A 280 -13.53 13.00 -7.61
CA ARG A 280 -14.12 13.87 -8.66
C ARG A 280 -14.55 13.03 -9.88
N ALA A 281 -13.70 12.13 -10.36
CA ALA A 281 -14.05 11.26 -11.47
C ALA A 281 -15.25 10.37 -11.13
N GLY A 282 -15.28 9.79 -9.92
CA GLY A 282 -16.42 9.03 -9.42
C GLY A 282 -17.71 9.86 -9.37
N ALA A 283 -17.63 11.07 -8.85
CA ALA A 283 -18.78 11.96 -8.74
C ALA A 283 -19.36 12.34 -10.12
N LEU A 284 -18.51 12.64 -11.08
CA LEU A 284 -18.93 12.94 -12.45
C LEU A 284 -19.56 11.72 -13.13
N TYR A 285 -18.97 10.53 -12.94
CA TYR A 285 -19.52 9.27 -13.46
C TYR A 285 -20.89 8.96 -12.86
N TRP A 286 -21.05 9.10 -11.53
CA TRP A 286 -22.33 8.89 -10.86
C TRP A 286 -23.37 9.98 -11.21
N ALA A 287 -22.95 11.24 -11.43
CA ALA A 287 -23.82 12.28 -11.95
C ALA A 287 -24.32 11.93 -13.35
N ALA A 288 -23.46 11.39 -14.25
CA ALA A 288 -23.88 10.92 -15.57
C ALA A 288 -24.92 9.81 -15.49
N ARG A 289 -24.74 8.84 -14.58
CA ARG A 289 -25.72 7.79 -14.31
C ARG A 289 -27.06 8.35 -13.83
N ALA A 290 -27.01 9.34 -12.91
CA ALA A 290 -28.22 10.00 -12.41
C ALA A 290 -28.95 10.77 -13.51
N GLU A 291 -28.23 11.45 -14.40
CA GLU A 291 -28.83 12.12 -15.56
C GLU A 291 -29.47 11.11 -16.53
N GLN A 292 -28.86 9.96 -16.74
CA GLN A 292 -29.43 8.89 -17.54
C GLN A 292 -30.73 8.35 -16.90
N ALA A 293 -30.73 8.12 -15.58
CA ALA A 293 -31.92 7.69 -14.85
C ALA A 293 -33.04 8.74 -14.91
N CYS A 294 -32.71 10.03 -14.88
CA CYS A 294 -33.64 11.14 -15.07
C CYS A 294 -34.07 11.35 -16.52
N ARG A 295 -33.65 10.52 -17.46
CA ARG A 295 -33.94 10.64 -18.91
C ARG A 295 -33.49 11.96 -19.53
N ARG A 296 -32.31 12.45 -19.10
CA ARG A 296 -31.66 13.68 -19.63
C ARG A 296 -30.36 13.31 -20.38
N PRO A 297 -30.45 12.60 -21.53
CA PRO A 297 -29.28 12.06 -22.23
C PRO A 297 -28.28 13.13 -22.69
N GLN A 298 -28.74 14.36 -22.95
CA GLN A 298 -27.89 15.47 -23.37
C GLN A 298 -26.85 15.89 -22.30
N ALA A 299 -27.06 15.57 -21.04
CA ALA A 299 -26.13 15.86 -19.96
C ALA A 299 -25.14 14.70 -19.70
N VAL A 300 -25.38 13.51 -20.24
CA VAL A 300 -24.59 12.30 -19.93
C VAL A 300 -23.18 12.38 -20.52
N THR A 301 -23.07 12.59 -21.84
CA THR A 301 -21.76 12.61 -22.53
C THR A 301 -20.80 13.65 -21.96
N PRO A 302 -21.19 14.92 -21.73
CA PRO A 302 -20.27 15.92 -21.15
C PRO A 302 -19.76 15.53 -19.75
N LEU A 303 -20.59 14.85 -18.93
CA LEU A 303 -20.17 14.38 -17.61
C LEU A 303 -19.18 13.21 -17.70
N LEU A 304 -19.43 12.25 -18.61
CA LEU A 304 -18.51 11.15 -18.85
C LEU A 304 -17.16 11.64 -19.41
N GLU A 305 -17.16 12.60 -20.35
CA GLU A 305 -15.95 13.22 -20.86
C GLU A 305 -15.16 13.93 -19.76
N ALA A 306 -15.83 14.63 -18.86
CA ALA A 306 -15.20 15.24 -17.70
C ALA A 306 -14.68 14.20 -16.69
N ALA A 307 -15.36 13.06 -16.52
CA ALA A 307 -14.88 11.94 -15.70
C ALA A 307 -13.67 11.23 -16.31
N ALA A 308 -13.56 11.17 -17.65
CA ALA A 308 -12.55 10.43 -18.41
C ALA A 308 -11.14 11.05 -18.44
N GLN A 309 -10.89 12.14 -17.70
CA GLN A 309 -9.65 12.93 -17.82
C GLN A 309 -8.38 12.23 -17.32
N SER A 310 -8.47 11.27 -16.42
CA SER A 310 -7.32 10.49 -15.92
C SER A 310 -7.22 9.16 -16.67
N GLN A 311 -5.98 8.72 -16.93
CA GLN A 311 -5.71 7.39 -17.50
C GLN A 311 -5.58 6.28 -16.45
N GLU A 312 -5.55 6.66 -15.16
CA GLU A 312 -5.24 5.74 -14.06
C GLU A 312 -6.24 5.89 -12.88
N SER A 313 -7.40 6.50 -13.11
CA SER A 313 -8.50 6.52 -12.15
C SER A 313 -9.49 5.40 -12.47
N PHE A 314 -10.02 4.73 -11.44
CA PHE A 314 -11.01 3.67 -11.62
C PHE A 314 -12.23 4.17 -12.39
N TYR A 315 -12.81 5.30 -11.96
CA TYR A 315 -13.99 5.84 -12.65
C TYR A 315 -13.69 6.50 -13.98
N SER A 316 -12.46 7.01 -14.17
CA SER A 316 -12.07 7.53 -15.49
C SER A 316 -11.96 6.41 -16.53
N LEU A 317 -11.45 5.24 -16.15
CA LEU A 317 -11.42 4.07 -17.04
C LEU A 317 -12.84 3.58 -17.36
N LEU A 318 -13.75 3.54 -16.38
CA LEU A 318 -15.16 3.22 -16.62
C LEU A 318 -15.83 4.23 -17.57
N ALA A 319 -15.56 5.54 -17.40
CA ALA A 319 -16.09 6.57 -18.28
C ALA A 319 -15.55 6.42 -19.72
N ARG A 320 -14.24 6.14 -19.87
CA ARG A 320 -13.62 5.87 -21.17
C ARG A 320 -14.22 4.66 -21.87
N GLU A 321 -14.39 3.56 -21.16
CA GLU A 321 -15.04 2.34 -21.67
C GLU A 321 -16.49 2.63 -22.10
N THR A 322 -17.23 3.39 -21.30
CA THR A 322 -18.61 3.79 -21.62
C THR A 322 -18.69 4.67 -22.86
N LEU A 323 -17.71 5.56 -23.08
CA LEU A 323 -17.58 6.42 -24.25
C LEU A 323 -16.99 5.69 -25.48
N GLY A 324 -16.48 4.47 -25.32
CA GLY A 324 -15.78 3.73 -26.37
C GLY A 324 -14.41 4.36 -26.75
N THR A 325 -13.78 5.05 -25.82
CA THR A 325 -12.46 5.68 -26.00
C THR A 325 -11.34 4.81 -25.44
N GLU A 326 -10.08 5.09 -25.87
CA GLU A 326 -8.90 4.31 -25.48
C GLU A 326 -8.70 4.28 -23.95
N THR A 327 -8.61 3.09 -23.37
CA THR A 327 -8.39 2.86 -21.93
C THR A 327 -6.97 2.44 -21.60
N ARG A 328 -6.20 2.03 -22.59
CA ARG A 328 -4.83 1.55 -22.42
C ARG A 328 -3.86 2.71 -22.15
N LEU A 329 -2.92 2.50 -21.24
CA LEU A 329 -1.76 3.37 -21.09
C LEU A 329 -0.80 3.20 -22.26
N ALA A 330 -0.21 4.31 -22.70
CA ALA A 330 0.89 4.24 -23.67
C ALA A 330 2.12 3.55 -23.07
N ASP A 331 2.75 2.70 -23.84
CA ASP A 331 4.01 2.08 -23.45
C ASP A 331 5.11 3.15 -23.32
N ALA A 332 6.00 2.97 -22.33
CA ALA A 332 7.21 3.77 -22.28
C ALA A 332 8.13 3.44 -23.46
N PRO A 333 8.73 4.44 -24.12
CA PRO A 333 9.73 4.16 -25.13
C PRO A 333 10.96 3.46 -24.52
N ALA A 334 11.72 2.77 -25.34
CA ALA A 334 12.98 2.19 -24.92
C ALA A 334 13.96 3.32 -24.53
N VAL A 335 14.46 3.27 -23.30
CA VAL A 335 15.39 4.26 -22.74
C VAL A 335 16.78 3.68 -22.66
N SER A 336 17.78 4.42 -23.19
CA SER A 336 19.19 4.06 -23.05
C SER A 336 19.67 4.25 -21.60
N THR A 337 20.41 3.28 -21.07
CA THR A 337 21.03 3.36 -19.74
C THR A 337 22.45 3.93 -19.76
N ALA A 338 22.98 4.28 -20.94
CA ALA A 338 24.36 4.72 -21.12
C ALA A 338 24.76 5.93 -20.26
N SER A 339 23.83 6.83 -19.93
CA SER A 339 24.07 7.99 -19.08
C SER A 339 24.34 7.61 -17.63
N VAL A 340 23.88 6.44 -17.18
CA VAL A 340 23.97 6.01 -15.77
C VAL A 340 24.84 4.78 -15.57
N ASP A 341 25.14 4.00 -16.59
CA ASP A 341 25.87 2.71 -16.47
C ASP A 341 27.27 2.87 -15.81
N ALA A 342 27.92 4.01 -15.98
CA ALA A 342 29.21 4.30 -15.36
C ALA A 342 29.11 4.84 -13.92
N GLN A 343 27.91 5.15 -13.42
CA GLN A 343 27.73 5.67 -12.07
C GLN A 343 28.01 4.59 -11.02
N PRO A 344 28.78 4.89 -9.94
CA PRO A 344 29.23 3.84 -9.01
C PRO A 344 28.08 3.04 -8.38
N ASN A 345 26.99 3.69 -7.97
CA ASN A 345 25.86 2.96 -7.36
C ASN A 345 25.09 2.10 -8.38
N VAL A 346 25.09 2.47 -9.67
CA VAL A 346 24.52 1.60 -10.71
C VAL A 346 25.37 0.36 -10.91
N GLN A 347 26.70 0.51 -10.94
CA GLN A 347 27.64 -0.62 -11.00
C GLN A 347 27.52 -1.54 -9.78
N ARG A 348 27.40 -0.96 -8.58
CA ARG A 348 27.12 -1.70 -7.34
C ARG A 348 25.81 -2.48 -7.42
N ALA A 349 24.74 -1.83 -7.88
CA ALA A 349 23.45 -2.48 -8.07
C ALA A 349 23.51 -3.67 -9.04
N VAL A 350 24.20 -3.52 -10.16
CA VAL A 350 24.41 -4.63 -11.14
C VAL A 350 25.11 -5.81 -10.48
N GLN A 351 26.21 -5.57 -9.75
CA GLN A 351 26.95 -6.64 -9.09
C GLN A 351 26.17 -7.29 -7.94
N LEU A 352 25.45 -6.50 -7.14
CA LEU A 352 24.59 -7.00 -6.06
C LEU A 352 23.47 -7.89 -6.61
N ALA A 353 22.79 -7.45 -7.68
CA ALA A 353 21.77 -8.26 -8.33
C ALA A 353 22.34 -9.58 -8.87
N ALA A 354 23.54 -9.56 -9.45
CA ALA A 354 24.21 -10.74 -10.00
C ALA A 354 24.56 -11.79 -8.93
N ILE A 355 24.86 -11.38 -7.69
CA ILE A 355 25.14 -12.28 -6.58
C ILE A 355 23.91 -12.68 -5.77
N GLY A 356 22.70 -12.20 -6.14
CA GLY A 356 21.44 -12.53 -5.49
C GLY A 356 21.08 -11.66 -4.29
N GLU A 357 21.56 -10.40 -4.26
CA GLU A 357 21.24 -9.37 -3.25
C GLU A 357 20.31 -8.27 -3.83
N PRO A 358 19.06 -8.62 -4.24
CA PRO A 358 18.17 -7.67 -4.93
C PRO A 358 17.70 -6.51 -4.06
N ALA A 359 17.63 -6.69 -2.74
CA ALA A 359 17.25 -5.62 -1.81
C ALA A 359 18.31 -4.51 -1.80
N LEU A 360 19.58 -4.86 -1.57
CA LEU A 360 20.70 -3.93 -1.59
C LEU A 360 20.88 -3.30 -2.99
N ALA A 361 20.71 -4.08 -4.05
CA ALA A 361 20.75 -3.55 -5.42
C ALA A 361 19.68 -2.46 -5.63
N GLY A 362 18.47 -2.69 -5.14
CA GLY A 362 17.39 -1.71 -5.19
C GLY A 362 17.69 -0.45 -4.37
N ASP A 363 18.32 -0.58 -3.19
CA ASP A 363 18.72 0.56 -2.36
C ASP A 363 19.78 1.42 -3.04
N MET A 364 20.73 0.80 -3.73
CA MET A 364 21.74 1.54 -4.53
C MET A 364 21.05 2.41 -5.60
N LEU A 365 20.08 1.88 -6.34
CA LEU A 365 19.38 2.64 -7.38
C LEU A 365 18.50 3.75 -6.80
N ARG A 366 17.77 3.48 -5.70
CA ARG A 366 16.98 4.49 -5.00
C ARG A 366 17.86 5.63 -4.45
N TYR A 367 19.02 5.27 -3.91
CA TYR A 367 19.94 6.28 -3.42
C TYR A 367 20.60 7.07 -4.57
N GLN A 368 20.91 6.40 -5.68
CA GLN A 368 21.44 7.08 -6.87
C GLN A 368 20.46 8.15 -7.38
N ALA A 369 19.15 7.89 -7.36
CA ALA A 369 18.15 8.89 -7.70
C ALA A 369 18.15 10.12 -6.79
N ARG A 370 18.68 10.00 -5.55
CA ARG A 370 18.79 11.11 -4.58
C ARG A 370 20.04 11.95 -4.77
N ILE A 371 21.12 11.37 -5.29
CA ILE A 371 22.41 12.05 -5.44
C ILE A 371 22.72 12.45 -6.88
N GLY A 372 22.06 11.81 -7.86
CA GLY A 372 22.25 12.04 -9.28
C GLY A 372 21.44 13.22 -9.83
N SER A 373 21.25 13.23 -11.14
CA SER A 373 20.41 14.21 -11.84
C SER A 373 18.95 13.76 -11.94
N PRO A 374 17.96 14.66 -11.84
CA PRO A 374 16.57 14.32 -12.14
C PRO A 374 16.38 13.85 -13.60
N ALA A 375 17.25 14.18 -14.52
CA ALA A 375 17.23 13.70 -15.89
C ALA A 375 17.59 12.20 -16.04
N ASP A 376 18.25 11.62 -15.03
CA ASP A 376 18.63 10.20 -15.03
C ASP A 376 17.49 9.26 -14.61
N GLN A 377 16.36 9.80 -14.17
CA GLN A 377 15.26 9.03 -13.59
C GLN A 377 14.78 7.88 -14.48
N GLU A 378 14.52 8.16 -15.76
CA GLU A 378 14.05 7.13 -16.72
C GLU A 378 15.11 6.05 -16.98
N ALA A 379 16.39 6.44 -17.05
CA ALA A 379 17.50 5.51 -17.23
C ALA A 379 17.67 4.60 -15.99
N LEU A 380 17.52 5.13 -14.76
CA LEU A 380 17.55 4.33 -13.53
C LEU A 380 16.37 3.35 -13.47
N ILE A 381 15.17 3.74 -13.92
CA ILE A 381 14.03 2.84 -14.05
C ILE A 381 14.36 1.72 -15.05
N ALA A 382 14.95 2.04 -16.19
CA ALA A 382 15.35 1.04 -17.17
C ALA A 382 16.39 0.05 -16.62
N VAL A 383 17.34 0.51 -15.79
CA VAL A 383 18.27 -0.37 -15.06
C VAL A 383 17.51 -1.28 -14.09
N ALA A 384 16.59 -0.75 -13.30
CA ALA A 384 15.80 -1.54 -12.34
C ALA A 384 15.00 -2.64 -13.06
N LYS A 385 14.39 -2.33 -14.22
CA LYS A 385 13.69 -3.31 -15.08
C LYS A 385 14.65 -4.40 -15.57
N ARG A 386 15.78 -4.01 -16.13
CA ARG A 386 16.81 -4.95 -16.65
C ARG A 386 17.29 -5.90 -15.55
N LEU A 387 17.41 -5.44 -14.32
CA LEU A 387 17.83 -6.23 -13.15
C LEU A 387 16.69 -6.96 -12.44
N ASN A 388 15.47 -6.91 -12.97
CA ASN A 388 14.26 -7.51 -12.34
C ASN A 388 14.00 -7.02 -10.90
N LEU A 389 14.30 -5.74 -10.61
CA LEU A 389 14.15 -5.10 -9.31
C LEU A 389 12.80 -4.34 -9.25
N ALA A 390 11.69 -5.09 -9.25
CA ALA A 390 10.33 -4.51 -9.37
C ALA A 390 10.01 -3.47 -8.28
N GLY A 391 10.42 -3.70 -7.03
CA GLY A 391 10.23 -2.73 -5.94
C GLY A 391 11.03 -1.43 -6.15
N ALA A 392 12.24 -1.52 -6.69
CA ALA A 392 13.03 -0.33 -7.03
C ALA A 392 12.43 0.39 -8.26
N GLN A 393 11.98 -0.35 -9.29
CA GLN A 393 11.29 0.22 -10.44
C GLN A 393 10.04 1.00 -10.01
N TYR A 394 9.16 0.38 -9.20
CA TYR A 394 7.94 1.03 -8.70
C TYR A 394 8.26 2.30 -7.90
N TRP A 395 9.24 2.21 -6.98
CA TRP A 395 9.63 3.35 -6.18
C TRP A 395 10.18 4.49 -7.04
N LEU A 396 11.07 4.20 -7.98
CA LEU A 396 11.61 5.19 -8.93
C LEU A 396 10.53 5.76 -9.84
N ALA A 397 9.53 4.97 -10.22
CA ALA A 397 8.43 5.42 -11.06
C ALA A 397 7.42 6.31 -10.31
N THR A 398 7.42 6.29 -8.98
CA THR A 398 6.48 7.07 -8.15
C THR A 398 7.13 8.17 -7.34
N ASN A 399 8.46 8.15 -7.19
CA ASN A 399 9.24 9.11 -6.41
C ASN A 399 10.45 9.58 -7.20
N GLY A 400 10.79 10.86 -7.07
CA GLY A 400 11.95 11.43 -7.75
C GLY A 400 12.27 12.83 -7.28
N GLN A 401 13.35 13.39 -7.76
CA GLN A 401 13.66 14.79 -7.54
C GLN A 401 12.66 15.69 -8.27
N PRO A 402 12.43 16.93 -7.81
CA PRO A 402 11.62 17.88 -8.56
C PRO A 402 12.13 18.05 -10.00
N GLY A 403 11.22 17.91 -10.98
CA GLY A 403 11.55 17.96 -12.40
C GLY A 403 11.89 16.60 -13.06
N ALA A 404 11.97 15.52 -12.28
CA ALA A 404 12.08 14.18 -12.84
C ALA A 404 10.83 13.83 -13.67
N ARG A 405 11.03 13.09 -14.77
CA ARG A 405 9.97 12.64 -15.67
C ARG A 405 9.84 11.13 -15.59
N VAL A 406 8.63 10.62 -15.72
CA VAL A 406 8.32 9.19 -15.70
C VAL A 406 7.10 8.93 -16.57
N TYR A 407 7.17 7.89 -17.39
CA TYR A 407 6.02 7.41 -18.13
C TYR A 407 5.03 6.68 -17.19
N PRO A 408 3.72 6.89 -17.32
CA PRO A 408 2.71 6.25 -16.47
C PRO A 408 2.82 4.72 -16.42
N SER A 409 3.15 4.06 -17.52
CA SER A 409 3.31 2.60 -17.60
C SER A 409 4.46 2.04 -16.75
N GLU A 410 5.48 2.86 -16.44
CA GLU A 410 6.61 2.41 -15.62
C GLU A 410 6.25 2.12 -14.15
N LYS A 411 5.10 2.61 -13.68
CA LYS A 411 4.54 2.31 -12.35
C LYS A 411 3.96 0.90 -12.24
N TYR A 412 3.95 0.15 -13.33
CA TYR A 412 3.38 -1.20 -13.40
C TYR A 412 4.47 -2.23 -13.73
N PRO A 413 5.36 -2.57 -12.78
CA PRO A 413 6.40 -3.56 -12.99
C PRO A 413 5.83 -4.91 -13.40
N HIS A 414 6.50 -5.58 -14.33
CA HIS A 414 6.18 -6.95 -14.76
C HIS A 414 7.40 -7.85 -14.58
N PRO A 415 7.72 -8.21 -13.31
CA PRO A 415 8.92 -9.00 -13.02
C PRO A 415 8.78 -10.43 -13.52
N ALA A 416 9.92 -11.06 -13.81
CA ALA A 416 9.98 -12.46 -14.22
C ALA A 416 9.77 -13.44 -13.06
N TRP A 417 8.85 -13.15 -12.15
CA TRP A 417 8.49 -14.04 -11.05
C TRP A 417 7.34 -14.97 -11.45
N SER A 418 7.36 -16.18 -10.91
CA SER A 418 6.26 -17.12 -11.06
C SER A 418 6.04 -17.93 -9.78
N PRO A 419 4.80 -18.34 -9.49
CA PRO A 419 4.53 -19.25 -8.39
C PRO A 419 5.08 -20.65 -8.69
N ALA A 420 5.31 -21.45 -7.65
CA ALA A 420 5.67 -22.85 -7.80
C ALA A 420 4.53 -23.59 -8.53
N GLY A 421 4.88 -24.36 -9.55
CA GLY A 421 3.90 -25.06 -10.40
C GLY A 421 3.20 -24.17 -11.44
N GLY A 422 3.67 -22.93 -11.63
CA GLY A 422 3.14 -22.01 -12.64
C GLY A 422 1.90 -21.24 -12.20
N TRP A 423 1.42 -20.38 -13.09
CA TRP A 423 0.23 -19.54 -12.86
C TRP A 423 -1.06 -20.35 -12.96
N LYS A 424 -1.93 -20.20 -11.95
CA LYS A 424 -3.31 -20.72 -11.90
C LYS A 424 -4.35 -19.59 -11.97
N VAL A 425 -3.92 -18.37 -11.74
CA VAL A 425 -4.73 -17.16 -11.90
C VAL A 425 -4.08 -16.29 -12.98
N ASP A 426 -4.85 -15.36 -13.53
CA ASP A 426 -4.31 -14.32 -14.40
C ASP A 426 -3.15 -13.59 -13.69
N PRO A 427 -1.92 -13.56 -14.24
CA PRO A 427 -0.80 -12.84 -13.65
C PRO A 427 -1.10 -11.36 -13.40
N ALA A 428 -1.90 -10.73 -14.27
CA ALA A 428 -2.35 -9.35 -14.11
C ALA A 428 -3.14 -9.16 -12.80
N LEU A 429 -3.96 -10.15 -12.41
CA LEU A 429 -4.68 -10.11 -11.14
C LEU A 429 -3.73 -10.19 -9.93
N ALA A 430 -2.72 -11.04 -9.99
CA ALA A 430 -1.72 -11.14 -8.93
C ALA A 430 -0.91 -9.84 -8.81
N TYR A 431 -0.41 -9.29 -9.90
CA TYR A 431 0.32 -8.01 -9.89
C TYR A 431 -0.54 -6.84 -9.45
N ALA A 432 -1.84 -6.85 -9.76
CA ALA A 432 -2.79 -5.84 -9.28
C ALA A 432 -2.90 -5.83 -7.75
N HIS A 433 -2.90 -7.01 -7.11
CA HIS A 433 -2.84 -7.14 -5.65
C HIS A 433 -1.47 -6.70 -5.12
N ILE A 434 -0.36 -7.15 -5.71
CA ILE A 434 1.00 -6.84 -5.26
C ILE A 434 1.26 -5.33 -5.17
N ILE A 435 0.82 -4.54 -6.16
CA ILE A 435 0.92 -3.07 -6.06
C ILE A 435 0.18 -2.56 -4.82
N GLN A 436 -1.03 -3.05 -4.58
CA GLN A 436 -1.86 -2.57 -3.48
C GLN A 436 -1.37 -3.05 -2.12
N GLU A 437 -0.81 -4.26 -2.04
CA GLU A 437 -0.38 -4.91 -0.80
C GLU A 437 1.01 -4.47 -0.33
N SER A 438 1.98 -4.42 -1.23
CA SER A 438 3.39 -4.26 -0.84
C SER A 438 4.19 -3.27 -1.68
N ASN A 439 3.63 -2.70 -2.75
CA ASN A 439 4.41 -1.93 -3.73
C ASN A 439 5.65 -2.72 -4.23
N PHE A 440 5.49 -4.03 -4.47
CA PHE A 440 6.56 -4.95 -4.86
C PHE A 440 7.69 -5.13 -3.86
N GLN A 441 7.43 -5.01 -2.57
CA GLN A 441 8.43 -5.25 -1.52
C GLN A 441 8.31 -6.68 -0.98
N PRO A 442 9.28 -7.60 -1.29
CA PRO A 442 9.21 -8.98 -0.84
C PRO A 442 9.29 -9.14 0.69
N ASN A 443 9.94 -8.21 1.36
CA ASN A 443 10.14 -8.24 2.82
C ASN A 443 9.13 -7.37 3.59
N ALA A 444 8.04 -6.90 2.94
CA ALA A 444 7.02 -6.13 3.62
C ALA A 444 6.35 -6.96 4.74
N VAL A 445 6.20 -6.36 5.92
CA VAL A 445 5.50 -6.97 7.06
C VAL A 445 4.48 -5.98 7.59
N SER A 446 3.22 -6.41 7.69
CA SER A 446 2.15 -5.58 8.24
C SER A 446 2.05 -5.71 9.77
N PRO A 447 1.34 -4.79 10.46
CA PRO A 447 1.04 -4.93 11.88
C PRO A 447 0.23 -6.19 12.24
N ALA A 448 -0.38 -6.83 11.26
CA ALA A 448 -1.14 -8.09 11.41
C ALA A 448 -0.31 -9.32 11.01
N ASP A 449 1.03 -9.21 10.98
CA ASP A 449 1.97 -10.26 10.58
C ASP A 449 1.76 -10.82 9.17
N ALA A 450 1.11 -10.05 8.29
CA ALA A 450 1.07 -10.41 6.87
C ALA A 450 2.42 -10.08 6.22
N VAL A 451 2.95 -11.00 5.39
CA VAL A 451 4.32 -10.93 4.89
C VAL A 451 4.37 -10.98 3.36
N GLY A 452 5.27 -10.18 2.80
CA GLY A 452 5.74 -10.28 1.43
C GLY A 452 4.83 -9.63 0.38
N LEU A 453 5.04 -10.01 -0.87
CA LEU A 453 4.45 -9.36 -2.04
C LEU A 453 2.93 -9.24 -1.99
N MET A 454 2.23 -10.33 -1.67
CA MET A 454 0.77 -10.41 -1.61
C MET A 454 0.24 -10.37 -0.16
N GLN A 455 1.07 -9.96 0.81
CA GLN A 455 0.71 -9.84 2.24
C GLN A 455 -0.01 -11.11 2.76
N VAL A 456 0.67 -12.25 2.60
CA VAL A 456 0.16 -13.55 3.04
C VAL A 456 0.19 -13.62 4.57
N THR A 457 -0.95 -13.91 5.18
CA THR A 457 -1.08 -13.99 6.65
C THR A 457 -0.69 -15.37 7.18
N PRO A 458 -0.31 -15.48 8.49
CA PRO A 458 -0.09 -16.79 9.12
C PRO A 458 -1.31 -17.72 9.06
N ILE A 459 -2.51 -17.15 9.01
CA ILE A 459 -3.76 -17.95 8.84
C ILE A 459 -3.79 -18.58 7.45
N THR A 460 -3.50 -17.81 6.42
CA THR A 460 -3.42 -18.29 5.02
C THR A 460 -2.37 -19.39 4.87
N VAL A 461 -1.20 -19.24 5.51
CA VAL A 461 -0.17 -20.29 5.51
C VAL A 461 -0.72 -21.58 6.12
N ARG A 462 -1.28 -21.53 7.33
CA ARG A 462 -1.84 -22.73 7.99
C ARG A 462 -2.94 -23.39 7.17
N GLN A 463 -3.74 -22.60 6.47
CA GLN A 463 -4.85 -23.09 5.65
C GLN A 463 -4.37 -23.84 4.40
N HIS A 464 -3.31 -23.37 3.76
CA HIS A 464 -2.90 -23.84 2.44
C HIS A 464 -1.61 -24.68 2.42
N ALA A 465 -0.75 -24.64 3.46
CA ALA A 465 0.56 -25.27 3.44
C ALA A 465 0.50 -26.77 3.10
N ALA A 466 -0.41 -27.53 3.72
CA ALA A 466 -0.53 -28.95 3.47
C ALA A 466 -0.91 -29.28 2.01
N SER A 467 -1.86 -28.52 1.42
CA SER A 467 -2.27 -28.73 0.02
C SER A 467 -1.22 -28.29 -1.00
N LEU A 468 -0.29 -27.45 -0.58
CA LEU A 468 0.82 -26.94 -1.38
C LEU A 468 2.14 -27.72 -1.14
N ASN A 469 2.13 -28.73 -0.27
CA ASN A 469 3.29 -29.51 0.15
C ASN A 469 4.41 -28.68 0.82
N PHE A 470 4.03 -27.68 1.62
CA PHE A 470 4.95 -26.89 2.43
C PHE A 470 4.81 -27.25 3.92
N ASP A 471 5.94 -27.22 4.65
CA ASP A 471 5.87 -27.18 6.12
C ASP A 471 5.52 -25.75 6.58
N ALA A 472 4.35 -25.61 7.19
CA ALA A 472 3.84 -24.31 7.65
C ALA A 472 4.78 -23.57 8.64
N ARG A 473 5.70 -24.28 9.29
CA ARG A 473 6.67 -23.71 10.24
C ARG A 473 7.94 -23.20 9.58
N ALA A 474 8.21 -23.63 8.34
CA ALA A 474 9.43 -23.33 7.60
C ALA A 474 9.18 -22.53 6.31
N VAL A 475 7.99 -21.95 6.15
CA VAL A 475 7.63 -21.14 4.96
C VAL A 475 8.37 -19.81 5.01
N ASP A 476 9.19 -19.55 3.99
CA ASP A 476 9.77 -18.24 3.76
C ASP A 476 8.89 -17.42 2.81
N LEU A 477 8.06 -16.56 3.39
CA LEU A 477 7.16 -15.67 2.62
C LEU A 477 7.89 -14.46 2.01
N SER A 478 9.15 -14.22 2.33
CA SER A 478 9.96 -13.18 1.66
C SER A 478 10.42 -13.63 0.28
N ASN A 479 10.40 -14.94 0.01
CA ASN A 479 10.68 -15.50 -1.30
C ASN A 479 9.51 -15.23 -2.27
N PRO A 480 9.73 -14.51 -3.39
CA PRO A 480 8.66 -14.17 -4.33
C PRO A 480 7.87 -15.37 -4.85
N THR A 481 8.55 -16.46 -5.24
CA THR A 481 7.89 -17.69 -5.73
C THR A 481 6.98 -18.31 -4.68
N VAL A 482 7.44 -18.39 -3.43
CA VAL A 482 6.66 -18.94 -2.32
C VAL A 482 5.46 -18.04 -2.02
N ASN A 483 5.67 -16.74 -1.93
CA ASN A 483 4.61 -15.77 -1.64
C ASN A 483 3.51 -15.79 -2.71
N LEU A 484 3.89 -15.77 -3.99
CA LEU A 484 2.97 -15.90 -5.12
C LEU A 484 2.19 -17.23 -5.09
N THR A 485 2.84 -18.34 -4.69
CA THR A 485 2.19 -19.64 -4.58
C THR A 485 1.04 -19.61 -3.56
N PHE A 486 1.29 -19.06 -2.37
CA PHE A 486 0.26 -18.92 -1.34
C PHE A 486 -0.80 -17.88 -1.73
N GLY A 487 -0.39 -16.75 -2.30
CA GLY A 487 -1.30 -15.67 -2.72
C GLY A 487 -2.29 -16.15 -3.78
N GLN A 488 -1.82 -16.82 -4.85
CA GLN A 488 -2.72 -17.34 -5.87
C GLN A 488 -3.62 -18.46 -5.36
N GLN A 489 -3.13 -19.33 -4.46
CA GLN A 489 -3.95 -20.38 -3.85
C GLN A 489 -5.09 -19.77 -3.01
N ASN A 490 -4.83 -18.68 -2.31
CA ASN A 490 -5.86 -17.94 -1.59
C ASN A 490 -6.89 -17.33 -2.55
N LEU A 491 -6.45 -16.71 -3.65
CA LEU A 491 -7.35 -16.16 -4.68
C LEU A 491 -8.25 -17.27 -5.29
N GLU A 492 -7.71 -18.45 -5.58
CA GLU A 492 -8.47 -19.59 -6.10
C GLU A 492 -9.51 -20.10 -5.09
N MET A 493 -9.15 -20.19 -3.82
CA MET A 493 -10.07 -20.54 -2.74
C MET A 493 -11.21 -19.52 -2.65
N LEU A 494 -10.88 -18.22 -2.69
CA LEU A 494 -11.88 -17.15 -2.66
C LEU A 494 -12.76 -17.15 -3.90
N ARG A 495 -12.22 -17.42 -5.10
CA ARG A 495 -12.97 -17.56 -6.34
C ARG A 495 -13.99 -18.68 -6.27
N SER A 496 -13.62 -19.81 -5.67
CA SER A 496 -14.48 -21.00 -5.55
C SER A 496 -15.48 -20.90 -4.40
N SER A 497 -15.40 -19.88 -3.56
CA SER A 497 -16.29 -19.68 -2.42
C SER A 497 -17.69 -19.26 -2.87
N PRO A 498 -18.75 -19.90 -2.35
CA PRO A 498 -20.13 -19.47 -2.62
C PRO A 498 -20.43 -18.05 -2.11
N VAL A 499 -19.67 -17.54 -1.13
CA VAL A 499 -19.81 -16.17 -0.59
C VAL A 499 -19.47 -15.12 -1.65
N THR A 500 -18.45 -15.37 -2.45
CA THR A 500 -18.04 -14.44 -3.52
C THR A 500 -18.80 -14.66 -4.82
N GLY A 501 -19.35 -15.87 -5.00
CA GLY A 501 -20.00 -16.28 -6.25
C GLY A 501 -19.09 -16.14 -7.47
N GLY A 502 -17.76 -16.21 -7.28
CA GLY A 502 -16.76 -16.04 -8.34
C GLY A 502 -16.67 -14.63 -8.92
N THR A 503 -17.28 -13.62 -8.29
CA THR A 503 -17.26 -12.24 -8.79
C THR A 503 -16.04 -11.48 -8.27
N LEU A 504 -15.32 -10.80 -9.17
CA LEU A 504 -14.07 -10.10 -8.85
C LEU A 504 -14.19 -9.11 -7.69
N PRO A 505 -15.19 -8.20 -7.62
CA PRO A 505 -15.28 -7.26 -6.51
C PRO A 505 -15.41 -7.95 -5.14
N LYS A 506 -16.17 -9.07 -5.07
CA LYS A 506 -16.32 -9.81 -3.81
C LYS A 506 -15.10 -10.65 -3.47
N ILE A 507 -14.37 -11.18 -4.46
CA ILE A 507 -13.09 -11.87 -4.26
C ILE A 507 -12.08 -10.89 -3.67
N MET A 508 -11.92 -9.70 -4.26
CA MET A 508 -11.00 -8.67 -3.77
C MET A 508 -11.40 -8.16 -2.39
N ALA A 509 -12.69 -7.96 -2.14
CA ALA A 509 -13.20 -7.59 -0.83
C ALA A 509 -12.92 -8.67 0.24
N ALA A 510 -13.07 -9.95 -0.12
CA ALA A 510 -12.78 -11.07 0.78
C ALA A 510 -11.27 -11.28 0.98
N TYR A 511 -10.46 -10.95 -0.01
CA TYR A 511 -9.00 -10.95 0.12
C TYR A 511 -8.53 -9.96 1.20
N ASN A 512 -9.06 -8.74 1.19
CA ASN A 512 -8.70 -7.68 2.13
C ASN A 512 -9.38 -7.81 3.50
N ALA A 513 -10.70 -8.09 3.53
CA ALA A 513 -11.49 -8.09 4.77
C ALA A 513 -11.81 -9.48 5.33
N GLY A 514 -11.57 -10.54 4.55
CA GLY A 514 -12.01 -11.91 4.87
C GLY A 514 -13.44 -12.23 4.43
N LEU A 515 -13.78 -13.52 4.41
CA LEU A 515 -15.10 -14.00 3.96
C LEU A 515 -16.25 -13.59 4.88
N ALA A 516 -16.04 -13.56 6.20
CA ALA A 516 -17.11 -13.29 7.17
C ALA A 516 -17.73 -11.87 7.03
N PRO A 517 -16.97 -10.77 6.86
CA PRO A 517 -17.53 -9.48 6.49
C PRO A 517 -18.31 -9.52 5.17
N VAL A 518 -17.74 -10.13 4.11
CA VAL A 518 -18.38 -10.20 2.79
C VAL A 518 -19.70 -10.95 2.83
N THR A 519 -19.81 -11.98 3.67
CA THR A 519 -21.09 -12.69 3.91
C THR A 519 -22.16 -11.73 4.46
N ARG A 520 -21.80 -10.87 5.41
CA ARG A 520 -22.73 -9.86 5.96
C ARG A 520 -23.07 -8.79 4.92
N TRP A 521 -22.14 -8.44 4.05
CA TRP A 521 -22.34 -7.44 3.00
C TRP A 521 -23.17 -7.92 1.83
N ALA A 522 -23.54 -9.20 1.80
CA ALA A 522 -24.53 -9.72 0.83
C ALA A 522 -25.91 -9.06 1.01
N ALA A 523 -26.21 -8.54 2.21
CA ALA A 523 -27.47 -7.85 2.51
C ALA A 523 -27.47 -6.35 2.10
N ILE A 524 -26.37 -5.81 1.58
CA ILE A 524 -26.31 -4.41 1.12
C ILE A 524 -27.35 -4.18 0.01
N PRO A 525 -28.27 -3.21 0.17
CA PRO A 525 -29.24 -2.89 -0.84
C PRO A 525 -28.56 -2.21 -2.05
N CYS A 526 -28.41 -2.94 -3.13
CA CYS A 526 -27.70 -2.48 -4.34
C CYS A 526 -28.43 -2.81 -5.65
N ASP A 527 -29.62 -3.43 -5.60
CA ASP A 527 -30.45 -3.79 -6.75
C ASP A 527 -29.67 -4.49 -7.88
N GLY A 528 -28.71 -5.33 -7.50
CA GLY A 528 -27.84 -6.03 -8.44
C GLY A 528 -26.69 -5.19 -9.03
N ASP A 529 -26.57 -3.91 -8.69
CA ASP A 529 -25.54 -3.00 -9.18
C ASP A 529 -24.19 -3.20 -8.45
N PRO A 530 -23.16 -3.69 -9.14
CA PRO A 530 -21.85 -3.92 -8.52
C PRO A 530 -21.17 -2.63 -8.05
N LEU A 531 -21.35 -1.51 -8.75
CA LEU A 531 -20.73 -0.23 -8.38
C LEU A 531 -21.39 0.32 -7.11
N LEU A 532 -22.71 0.23 -6.98
CA LEU A 532 -23.41 0.62 -5.77
C LEU A 532 -23.00 -0.26 -4.58
N TRP A 533 -22.87 -1.59 -4.79
CA TRP A 533 -22.35 -2.49 -3.76
C TRP A 533 -20.96 -2.10 -3.30
N MET A 534 -20.04 -1.83 -4.23
CA MET A 534 -18.66 -1.43 -3.91
C MET A 534 -18.61 -0.13 -3.10
N GLU A 535 -19.38 0.89 -3.49
CA GLU A 535 -19.47 2.17 -2.77
C GLU A 535 -20.16 2.05 -1.40
N SER A 536 -20.95 1.00 -1.19
CA SER A 536 -21.69 0.73 0.04
C SER A 536 -20.96 -0.21 0.99
N ILE A 537 -19.74 -0.66 0.70
CA ILE A 537 -18.93 -1.48 1.62
C ILE A 537 -18.68 -0.68 2.91
N PRO A 538 -19.06 -1.20 4.12
CA PRO A 538 -18.91 -0.45 5.37
C PRO A 538 -17.45 -0.16 5.75
N TYR A 539 -16.55 -1.08 5.47
CA TYR A 539 -15.13 -0.92 5.80
C TYR A 539 -14.47 0.05 4.81
N TRP A 540 -14.00 1.19 5.34
CA TRP A 540 -13.33 2.22 4.55
C TRP A 540 -12.18 1.67 3.71
N GLU A 541 -11.29 0.92 4.32
CA GLU A 541 -10.14 0.33 3.64
C GLU A 541 -10.58 -0.53 2.46
N THR A 542 -11.49 -1.48 2.70
CA THR A 542 -11.96 -2.42 1.66
C THR A 542 -12.72 -1.71 0.55
N ARG A 543 -13.51 -0.67 0.88
CA ARG A 543 -14.25 0.14 -0.09
C ARG A 543 -13.36 0.78 -1.13
N TYR A 544 -12.13 1.12 -0.77
CA TYR A 544 -11.16 1.72 -1.70
C TYR A 544 -10.12 0.74 -2.22
N TYR A 545 -9.90 -0.34 -1.51
CA TYR A 545 -9.06 -1.45 -1.96
C TYR A 545 -9.61 -2.07 -3.25
N VAL A 546 -10.90 -2.39 -3.28
CA VAL A 546 -11.53 -3.07 -4.42
C VAL A 546 -11.39 -2.27 -5.73
N PRO A 547 -11.79 -1.00 -5.81
CA PRO A 547 -11.57 -0.19 -7.02
C PRO A 547 -10.10 -0.05 -7.40
N ALA A 548 -9.18 0.06 -6.42
CA ALA A 548 -7.76 0.18 -6.69
C ALA A 548 -7.19 -1.08 -7.35
N VAL A 549 -7.53 -2.27 -6.83
CA VAL A 549 -7.09 -3.54 -7.42
C VAL A 549 -7.74 -3.77 -8.80
N MET A 550 -9.04 -3.46 -8.97
CA MET A 550 -9.71 -3.53 -10.27
C MET A 550 -9.03 -2.65 -11.31
N ARG A 551 -8.75 -1.40 -10.97
CA ARG A 551 -8.02 -0.48 -11.83
C ARG A 551 -6.64 -1.02 -12.21
N ASN A 552 -5.87 -1.51 -11.24
CA ASN A 552 -4.54 -2.09 -11.50
C ASN A 552 -4.64 -3.29 -12.46
N LEU A 553 -5.64 -4.16 -12.26
CA LEU A 553 -5.90 -5.29 -13.17
C LEU A 553 -6.11 -4.83 -14.61
N TRP A 554 -6.97 -3.83 -14.83
CA TRP A 554 -7.25 -3.30 -16.16
C TRP A 554 -6.02 -2.68 -16.82
N VAL A 555 -5.21 -1.98 -16.04
CA VAL A 555 -3.96 -1.40 -16.55
C VAL A 555 -2.98 -2.50 -16.96
N TYR A 556 -2.79 -3.54 -16.13
CA TYR A 556 -1.92 -4.67 -16.49
C TYR A 556 -2.39 -5.40 -17.72
N GLN A 557 -3.68 -5.72 -17.81
CA GLN A 557 -4.26 -6.35 -19.00
C GLN A 557 -4.07 -5.47 -20.26
N GLY A 558 -4.32 -4.17 -20.14
CA GLY A 558 -4.09 -3.22 -21.23
C GLY A 558 -2.63 -3.18 -21.68
N LEU A 559 -1.65 -3.14 -20.77
CA LEU A 559 -0.23 -3.16 -21.07
C LEU A 559 0.21 -4.49 -21.73
N ALA A 560 -0.45 -5.61 -21.40
CA ALA A 560 -0.23 -6.91 -22.05
C ALA A 560 -0.96 -7.05 -23.40
N ASN A 561 -1.66 -6.03 -23.87
CA ASN A 561 -2.55 -6.07 -25.04
C ASN A 561 -3.69 -7.10 -24.91
N GLU A 562 -4.11 -7.38 -23.69
CA GLU A 562 -5.22 -8.26 -23.40
C GLU A 562 -6.55 -7.48 -23.34
N GLN A 563 -7.65 -8.21 -23.49
CA GLN A 563 -8.96 -7.64 -23.29
C GLN A 563 -9.23 -7.39 -21.80
N THR A 564 -10.05 -6.39 -21.48
CA THR A 564 -10.47 -6.02 -20.13
C THR A 564 -11.94 -6.35 -19.89
N PRO A 565 -12.35 -7.66 -19.87
CA PRO A 565 -13.76 -8.05 -19.80
C PRO A 565 -14.44 -7.57 -18.52
N SER A 566 -13.70 -7.46 -17.42
CA SER A 566 -14.24 -6.96 -16.15
C SER A 566 -14.52 -5.45 -16.18
N LEU A 567 -13.72 -4.65 -16.90
CA LEU A 567 -13.99 -3.24 -17.14
C LEU A 567 -15.29 -3.06 -17.95
N LYS A 568 -15.42 -3.81 -19.05
CA LYS A 568 -16.60 -3.80 -19.88
C LYS A 568 -17.86 -4.23 -19.11
N ALA A 569 -17.76 -5.27 -18.28
CA ALA A 569 -18.87 -5.72 -17.47
C ALA A 569 -19.34 -4.64 -16.48
N LEU A 570 -18.41 -3.99 -15.75
CA LEU A 570 -18.75 -2.91 -14.82
C LEU A 570 -19.29 -1.66 -15.51
N ALA A 571 -18.77 -1.29 -16.67
CA ALA A 571 -19.30 -0.19 -17.48
C ALA A 571 -20.76 -0.46 -17.93
N GLN A 572 -21.13 -1.74 -18.06
CA GLN A 572 -22.49 -2.20 -18.34
C GLN A 572 -23.31 -2.52 -17.07
N HIS A 573 -22.83 -2.12 -15.90
CA HIS A 573 -23.46 -2.38 -14.58
C HIS A 573 -23.69 -3.87 -14.28
N ARG A 574 -22.83 -4.76 -14.83
CA ARG A 574 -22.87 -6.20 -14.61
C ARG A 574 -21.72 -6.64 -13.70
N TRP A 575 -22.01 -7.65 -12.87
CA TRP A 575 -21.00 -8.26 -12.01
C TRP A 575 -19.91 -8.93 -12.85
N PRO A 576 -18.65 -8.49 -12.75
CA PRO A 576 -17.55 -9.16 -13.44
C PRO A 576 -17.16 -10.43 -12.70
N THR A 577 -17.03 -11.53 -13.42
CA THR A 577 -16.55 -12.80 -12.89
C THR A 577 -15.06 -12.97 -13.14
N ALA A 578 -14.36 -13.64 -12.22
CA ALA A 578 -13.00 -14.09 -12.47
C ALA A 578 -13.02 -15.19 -13.54
N ALA A 579 -12.21 -15.02 -14.59
CA ALA A 579 -12.04 -16.09 -15.58
C ALA A 579 -11.50 -17.35 -14.89
N SER A 580 -12.01 -18.54 -15.29
CA SER A 580 -11.38 -19.79 -14.88
C SER A 580 -10.06 -19.91 -15.64
N SER A 581 -8.97 -20.14 -14.93
CA SER A 581 -7.63 -20.35 -15.52
C SER A 581 -7.47 -21.69 -16.27
N ALA A 582 -8.58 -22.32 -16.66
CA ALA A 582 -8.57 -23.54 -17.43
C ALA A 582 -8.83 -23.20 -18.90
N GLN A 583 -7.78 -22.71 -19.59
CA GLN A 583 -7.56 -23.10 -20.99
C GLN A 583 -6.10 -22.83 -21.37
N PRO A 584 -5.47 -23.84 -22.02
CA PRO A 584 -4.06 -23.75 -22.43
C PRO A 584 -3.87 -22.77 -23.55
#